data_7b1f8dc72ea4c464e81918c35ffb4867
#
_entry.id   7b1f8dc72ea4c464e81918c35ffb4867
#
_cell.length_a   1.000
_cell.length_b   1.000
_cell.length_c   1.000
_cell.angle_alpha   90.00
_cell.angle_beta   90.00
_cell.angle_gamma   90.00
#
_symmetry.space_group_name_H-M   'P 1'
#
loop_
_entity.id
_entity.type
_entity.pdbx_description
1 polymer ?
#
loop_
_entity_poly.entity_id
_entity_poly.type
_entity_poly.pdbx_seq_one_letter_code
_entity_poly.pdbx_strand_id
1 'polypeptide(L)'
;KEAIGSYFNAYQLSDGTLRFICLATLLLQPKLPKTIIIDEPELGLHPVAINKLSALIKKASLESQIIISTQSMNLVDNFNPQDILVVDRKENATVFNRLNPEELSSWLEDYSLGEIWEKNIIGGQPLD
;
A
#
# COMPACT_ATOMS: atom_id res chain seq x y z
N LYS A 1 -16.72 -34.31 6.22
CA LYS A 1 -16.72 -33.73 7.62
C LYS A 1 -15.28 -33.30 7.88
N GLU A 2 -14.99 -32.02 7.59
CA GLU A 2 -13.69 -31.43 7.95
C GLU A 2 -13.60 -31.35 9.46
N ALA A 3 -12.45 -31.75 10.01
CA ALA A 3 -12.20 -31.71 11.44
C ALA A 3 -12.16 -30.24 11.90
N ILE A 4 -13.24 -29.79 12.52
CA ILE A 4 -13.29 -28.54 13.28
C ILE A 4 -12.34 -28.74 14.47
N GLY A 5 -11.14 -28.14 14.41
CA GLY A 5 -10.20 -28.15 15.53
C GLY A 5 -8.75 -28.49 15.23
N SER A 6 -8.30 -28.47 13.96
CA SER A 6 -6.87 -28.57 13.67
C SER A 6 -6.19 -27.22 13.95
N TYR A 7 -5.28 -27.19 14.93
CA TYR A 7 -4.41 -26.05 15.18
C TYR A 7 -3.30 -26.03 14.11
N PHE A 8 -3.15 -24.87 13.47
CA PHE A 8 -2.03 -24.64 12.55
C PHE A 8 -0.91 -23.92 13.29
N ASN A 9 0.31 -24.42 13.15
CA ASN A 9 1.49 -23.70 13.63
C ASN A 9 1.88 -22.59 12.63
N ALA A 10 2.48 -21.51 13.12
CA ALA A 10 2.85 -20.36 12.28
C ALA A 10 3.72 -20.74 11.08
N TYR A 11 4.63 -21.71 11.22
CA TYR A 11 5.50 -22.20 10.12
C TYR A 11 4.77 -23.02 9.04
N GLN A 12 3.49 -23.33 9.24
CA GLN A 12 2.62 -23.96 8.23
C GLN A 12 1.91 -22.94 7.33
N LEU A 13 2.01 -21.66 7.68
CA LEU A 13 1.44 -20.54 6.93
C LEU A 13 2.50 -20.00 5.96
N SER A 14 2.05 -19.48 4.81
CA SER A 14 2.95 -18.77 3.91
C SER A 14 3.43 -17.44 4.53
N ASP A 15 4.59 -16.95 4.12
CA ASP A 15 5.13 -15.67 4.58
C ASP A 15 4.14 -14.52 4.34
N GLY A 16 3.47 -14.50 3.18
CA GLY A 16 2.43 -13.53 2.88
C GLY A 16 1.25 -13.62 3.85
N THR A 17 0.81 -14.83 4.21
CA THR A 17 -0.27 -15.02 5.20
C THR A 17 0.14 -14.49 6.57
N LEU A 18 1.35 -14.81 7.02
CA LEU A 18 1.89 -14.32 8.30
C LEU A 18 2.00 -12.80 8.30
N ARG A 19 2.53 -12.21 7.23
CA ARG A 19 2.62 -10.75 7.06
C ARG A 19 1.24 -10.09 7.12
N PHE A 20 0.26 -10.64 6.41
CA PHE A 20 -1.11 -10.12 6.44
C PHE A 20 -1.70 -10.17 7.85
N ILE A 21 -1.53 -11.27 8.59
CA ILE A 21 -2.01 -11.41 9.97
C ILE A 21 -1.36 -10.37 10.87
N CYS A 22 -0.03 -10.16 10.76
CA CYS A 22 0.68 -9.16 11.55
C CYS A 22 0.17 -7.74 11.28
N LEU A 23 0.03 -7.38 9.99
CA LEU A 23 -0.47 -6.07 9.59
C LEU A 23 -1.93 -5.85 10.01
N ALA A 24 -2.79 -6.85 9.81
CA ALA A 24 -4.17 -6.78 10.25
C ALA A 24 -4.27 -6.63 11.78
N THR A 25 -3.44 -7.37 12.54
CA THR A 25 -3.38 -7.25 14.00
C THR A 25 -2.96 -5.85 14.43
N LEU A 26 -1.96 -5.25 13.76
CA LEU A 26 -1.53 -3.88 14.03
C LEU A 26 -2.66 -2.88 13.75
N LEU A 27 -3.30 -2.97 12.57
CA LEU A 27 -4.27 -1.99 12.10
C LEU A 27 -5.67 -2.12 12.76
N LEU A 28 -5.95 -3.26 13.39
CA LEU A 28 -7.22 -3.53 14.08
C LEU A 28 -7.14 -3.36 15.60
N GLN A 29 -6.04 -2.82 16.13
CA GLN A 29 -5.95 -2.56 17.56
C GLN A 29 -7.01 -1.56 18.02
N PRO A 30 -7.57 -1.73 19.24
CA PRO A 30 -8.56 -0.81 19.78
C PRO A 30 -8.03 0.63 19.97
N LYS A 31 -6.71 0.77 20.11
CA LYS A 31 -6.03 2.07 20.24
C LYS A 31 -4.78 2.03 19.37
N LEU A 32 -4.81 2.77 18.27
CA LEU A 32 -3.69 2.87 17.35
C LEU A 32 -2.60 3.82 17.89
N PRO A 33 -1.33 3.58 17.54
CA PRO A 33 -0.28 4.59 17.66
C PRO A 33 -0.65 5.85 16.87
N LYS A 34 -0.14 7.01 17.27
CA LYS A 34 -0.41 8.27 16.55
C LYS A 34 0.11 8.26 15.12
N THR A 35 1.22 7.56 14.89
CA THR A 35 1.83 7.42 13.56
C THR A 35 2.27 5.98 13.37
N ILE A 36 2.01 5.42 12.21
CA ILE A 36 2.42 4.09 11.78
C ILE A 36 3.17 4.24 10.46
N ILE A 37 4.38 3.68 10.40
CA ILE A 37 5.21 3.66 9.18
C ILE A 37 5.39 2.21 8.78
N ILE A 38 5.08 1.90 7.52
CA ILE A 38 5.16 0.53 6.99
C ILE A 38 5.89 0.57 5.65
N ASP A 39 6.87 -0.30 5.51
CA ASP A 39 7.65 -0.49 4.29
C ASP A 39 7.18 -1.73 3.54
N GLU A 40 6.81 -1.56 2.27
CA GLU A 40 6.35 -2.60 1.34
C GLU A 40 5.34 -3.59 1.98
N PRO A 41 4.18 -3.11 2.50
CA PRO A 41 3.23 -3.97 3.20
C PRO A 41 2.62 -5.06 2.32
N GLU A 42 2.63 -4.88 1.02
CA GLU A 42 2.08 -5.80 0.01
C GLU A 42 2.99 -6.97 -0.34
N LEU A 43 4.26 -6.94 0.06
CA LEU A 43 5.24 -7.93 -0.35
C LEU A 43 4.82 -9.36 0.03
N GLY A 44 4.76 -10.24 -0.98
CA GLY A 44 4.32 -11.62 -0.81
C GLY A 44 2.82 -11.82 -0.66
N LEU A 45 2.00 -10.77 -0.79
CA LEU A 45 0.55 -10.85 -0.73
C LEU A 45 -0.07 -11.11 -2.12
N HIS A 46 -1.12 -11.92 -2.13
CA HIS A 46 -1.98 -12.04 -3.31
C HIS A 46 -2.79 -10.75 -3.53
N PRO A 47 -3.12 -10.33 -4.78
CA PRO A 47 -3.87 -9.10 -5.06
C PRO A 47 -5.15 -8.92 -4.22
N VAL A 48 -5.91 -9.99 -3.99
CA VAL A 48 -7.10 -9.96 -3.12
C VAL A 48 -6.75 -9.57 -1.67
N ALA A 49 -5.59 -10.00 -1.17
CA ALA A 49 -5.13 -9.63 0.16
C ALA A 49 -4.66 -8.18 0.22
N ILE A 50 -4.05 -7.67 -0.87
CA ILE A 50 -3.67 -6.25 -1.01
C ILE A 50 -4.91 -5.35 -0.91
N ASN A 51 -6.00 -5.69 -1.61
CA ASN A 51 -7.24 -4.92 -1.55
C ASN A 51 -7.85 -4.90 -0.13
N LYS A 52 -7.81 -6.03 0.59
CA LYS A 52 -8.25 -6.10 1.98
C LYS A 52 -7.36 -5.28 2.91
N LEU A 53 -6.04 -5.35 2.70
CA LEU A 53 -5.07 -4.56 3.46
C LEU A 53 -5.28 -3.06 3.24
N SER A 54 -5.48 -2.62 2.01
CA SER A 54 -5.77 -1.22 1.67
C SER A 54 -7.02 -0.70 2.37
N ALA A 55 -8.07 -1.53 2.47
CA ALA A 55 -9.28 -1.18 3.21
C ALA A 55 -9.00 -1.02 4.72
N LEU A 56 -8.16 -1.88 5.31
CA LEU A 56 -7.73 -1.75 6.71
C LEU A 56 -6.90 -0.49 6.94
N ILE A 57 -5.98 -0.19 6.03
CA ILE A 57 -5.15 1.03 6.07
C ILE A 57 -6.04 2.27 6.03
N LYS A 58 -6.98 2.35 5.09
CA LYS A 58 -7.94 3.48 4.99
C LYS A 58 -8.77 3.63 6.25
N LYS A 59 -9.23 2.54 6.85
CA LYS A 59 -9.95 2.59 8.13
C LYS A 59 -9.07 3.12 9.25
N ALA A 60 -7.84 2.60 9.38
CA ALA A 60 -6.92 3.01 10.42
C ALA A 60 -6.45 4.47 10.26
N SER A 61 -6.38 4.99 9.02
CA SER A 61 -5.99 6.37 8.74
C SER A 61 -6.99 7.43 9.26
N LEU A 62 -8.19 7.03 9.63
CA LEU A 62 -9.16 7.92 10.29
C LEU A 62 -8.75 8.28 11.73
N GLU A 63 -7.91 7.47 12.37
CA GLU A 63 -7.50 7.63 13.77
C GLU A 63 -5.97 7.79 13.95
N SER A 64 -5.19 7.49 12.91
CA SER A 64 -3.73 7.45 12.95
C SER A 64 -3.16 8.01 11.65
N GLN A 65 -2.01 8.69 11.72
CA GLN A 65 -1.23 9.00 10.53
C GLN A 65 -0.54 7.72 10.04
N ILE A 66 -0.81 7.32 8.80
CA ILE A 66 -0.17 6.14 8.19
C ILE A 66 0.71 6.59 7.04
N ILE A 67 1.97 6.18 7.06
CA ILE A 67 2.95 6.43 6.01
C ILE A 67 3.38 5.07 5.47
N ILE A 68 3.24 4.88 4.16
CA ILE A 68 3.59 3.63 3.49
C ILE A 68 4.56 3.95 2.37
N SER A 69 5.69 3.21 2.31
CA SER A 69 6.52 3.12 1.12
C SER A 69 6.12 1.88 0.32
N THR A 70 6.00 2.02 -0.99
CA THR A 70 5.63 0.93 -1.88
C THR A 70 6.13 1.18 -3.30
N GLN A 71 6.37 0.08 -4.02
CA GLN A 71 6.60 0.05 -5.47
C GLN A 71 5.52 -0.81 -6.18
N SER A 72 4.40 -1.05 -5.53
CA SER A 72 3.32 -1.88 -6.06
C SER A 72 2.20 -1.06 -6.68
N MET A 73 2.02 -1.17 -7.99
CA MET A 73 0.87 -0.61 -8.71
C MET A 73 -0.46 -1.07 -8.09
N ASN A 74 -0.56 -2.37 -7.78
CA ASN A 74 -1.77 -2.94 -7.16
C ASN A 74 -2.12 -2.30 -5.81
N LEU A 75 -1.12 -1.85 -5.04
CA LEU A 75 -1.38 -1.13 -3.80
C LEU A 75 -1.76 0.32 -4.09
N VAL A 76 -1.02 1.00 -4.98
CA VAL A 76 -1.25 2.39 -5.39
C VAL A 76 -2.67 2.59 -5.95
N ASP A 77 -3.15 1.66 -6.77
CA ASP A 77 -4.49 1.70 -7.37
C ASP A 77 -5.64 1.71 -6.34
N ASN A 78 -5.36 1.33 -5.12
CA ASN A 78 -6.35 1.39 -4.04
C ASN A 78 -6.46 2.77 -3.36
N PHE A 79 -5.62 3.74 -3.70
CA PHE A 79 -5.60 5.06 -3.05
C PHE A 79 -5.94 6.18 -4.04
N ASN A 80 -6.25 7.36 -3.52
CA ASN A 80 -6.53 8.51 -4.36
C ASN A 80 -5.22 9.28 -4.67
N PRO A 81 -5.15 10.04 -5.78
CA PRO A 81 -3.95 10.81 -6.12
C PRO A 81 -3.45 11.71 -4.98
N GLN A 82 -4.34 12.37 -4.26
CA GLN A 82 -3.96 13.24 -3.13
C GLN A 82 -3.29 12.49 -1.97
N ASP A 83 -3.47 11.18 -1.88
CA ASP A 83 -2.85 10.34 -0.84
C ASP A 83 -1.41 9.94 -1.24
N ILE A 84 -1.04 10.14 -2.51
CA ILE A 84 0.24 9.71 -3.07
C ILE A 84 1.28 10.83 -3.00
N LEU A 85 2.45 10.47 -2.52
CA LEU A 85 3.65 11.28 -2.51
C LEU A 85 4.71 10.56 -3.35
N VAL A 86 4.96 11.07 -4.55
CA VAL A 86 6.00 10.54 -5.43
C VAL A 86 7.36 10.96 -4.91
N VAL A 87 8.27 10.01 -4.78
CA VAL A 87 9.65 10.24 -4.33
C VAL A 87 10.57 9.99 -5.51
N ASP A 88 11.37 10.98 -5.85
CA ASP A 88 12.29 10.95 -6.99
C ASP A 88 13.68 11.42 -6.54
N ARG A 89 14.69 11.15 -7.35
CA ARG A 89 16.06 11.61 -7.12
C ARG A 89 16.50 12.53 -8.25
N LYS A 90 16.75 13.80 -7.93
CA LYS A 90 17.27 14.79 -8.89
C LYS A 90 18.56 15.38 -8.34
N GLU A 91 19.61 15.39 -9.16
CA GLU A 91 20.92 16.01 -8.83
C GLU A 91 21.47 15.59 -7.45
N ASN A 92 21.41 14.29 -7.12
CA ASN A 92 21.80 13.73 -5.81
C ASN A 92 20.92 14.15 -4.62
N ALA A 93 19.81 14.83 -4.83
CA ALA A 93 18.84 15.16 -3.79
C ALA A 93 17.54 14.35 -3.95
N THR A 94 16.93 14.00 -2.83
CA THR A 94 15.58 13.40 -2.82
C THR A 94 14.55 14.51 -2.98
N VAL A 95 13.67 14.36 -3.95
CA VAL A 95 12.57 15.29 -4.23
C VAL A 95 11.25 14.60 -3.95
N PHE A 96 10.36 15.27 -3.25
CA PHE A 96 9.01 14.80 -2.95
C PHE A 96 8.00 15.62 -3.75
N ASN A 97 7.13 14.94 -4.48
CA ASN A 97 6.07 15.56 -5.27
C ASN A 97 4.72 14.98 -4.90
N ARG A 98 3.82 15.80 -4.37
CA ARG A 98 2.45 15.38 -4.09
C ARG A 98 1.64 15.48 -5.37
N LEU A 99 0.90 14.40 -5.68
CA LEU A 99 0.06 14.39 -6.87
C LEU A 99 -1.14 15.34 -6.71
N ASN A 100 -1.43 16.06 -7.78
CA ASN A 100 -2.60 16.92 -7.88
C ASN A 100 -3.69 16.19 -8.71
N PRO A 101 -4.87 15.90 -8.13
CA PRO A 101 -5.94 15.22 -8.86
C PRO A 101 -6.41 15.97 -10.11
N GLU A 102 -6.37 17.33 -10.09
CA GLU A 102 -6.81 18.14 -11.22
C GLU A 102 -5.89 17.97 -12.45
N GLU A 103 -4.58 17.87 -12.22
CA GLU A 103 -3.58 17.67 -13.28
C GLU A 103 -3.65 16.26 -13.90
N LEU A 104 -4.16 15.31 -13.14
CA LEU A 104 -4.28 13.91 -13.56
C LEU A 104 -5.69 13.55 -14.07
N SER A 105 -6.64 14.49 -14.03
CA SER A 105 -8.06 14.20 -14.33
C SER A 105 -8.26 13.54 -15.69
N SER A 106 -7.62 14.05 -16.75
CA SER A 106 -7.72 13.49 -18.10
C SER A 106 -7.07 12.10 -18.22
N TRP A 107 -6.01 11.82 -17.45
CA TRP A 107 -5.37 10.52 -17.46
C TRP A 107 -6.17 9.47 -16.69
N LEU A 108 -6.82 9.89 -15.60
CA LEU A 108 -7.63 9.01 -14.74
C LEU A 108 -8.97 8.60 -15.37
N GLU A 109 -9.37 9.22 -16.50
CA GLU A 109 -10.51 8.78 -17.30
C GLU A 109 -10.22 7.45 -18.01
N ASP A 110 -8.97 7.22 -18.45
CA ASP A 110 -8.57 6.08 -19.28
C ASP A 110 -7.66 5.08 -18.55
N TYR A 111 -6.94 5.52 -17.50
CA TYR A 111 -5.90 4.73 -16.83
C TYR A 111 -6.06 4.74 -15.31
N SER A 112 -5.68 3.62 -14.68
CA SER A 112 -5.51 3.57 -13.23
C SER A 112 -4.27 4.36 -12.79
N LEU A 113 -4.17 4.70 -11.52
CA LEU A 113 -3.05 5.44 -10.96
C LEU A 113 -1.73 4.65 -11.08
N GLY A 114 -1.78 3.33 -10.91
CA GLY A 114 -0.64 2.43 -11.11
C GLY A 114 -0.18 2.40 -12.58
N GLU A 115 -1.11 2.38 -13.54
CA GLU A 115 -0.77 2.45 -14.97
C GLU A 115 -0.16 3.80 -15.36
N ILE A 116 -0.64 4.90 -14.78
CA ILE A 116 -0.08 6.25 -14.97
C ILE A 116 1.37 6.28 -14.45
N TRP A 117 1.63 5.64 -13.31
CA TRP A 117 2.97 5.52 -12.77
C TRP A 117 3.86 4.62 -13.63
N GLU A 118 3.37 3.44 -14.08
CA GLU A 118 4.11 2.54 -14.98
C GLU A 118 4.54 3.24 -16.28
N LYS A 119 3.68 4.12 -16.79
CA LYS A 119 3.98 4.96 -17.98
C LYS A 119 4.96 6.11 -17.68
N ASN A 120 5.45 6.21 -16.45
CA ASN A 120 6.36 7.26 -15.97
C ASN A 120 5.81 8.70 -16.17
N ILE A 121 4.49 8.86 -16.14
CA ILE A 121 3.86 10.18 -16.30
C ILE A 121 4.04 11.03 -15.05
N ILE A 122 4.04 10.39 -13.87
CA ILE A 122 4.15 11.06 -12.57
C ILE A 122 5.56 10.99 -11.96
N GLY A 123 6.51 10.29 -12.59
CA GLY A 123 7.87 10.09 -12.07
C GLY A 123 7.95 9.04 -10.96
N GLY A 124 9.07 9.00 -10.25
CA GLY A 124 9.30 8.09 -9.12
C GLY A 124 9.54 6.63 -9.50
N GLN A 125 9.86 6.35 -10.76
CA GLN A 125 10.32 5.02 -11.15
C GLN A 125 11.78 4.82 -10.73
N PRO A 126 12.18 3.57 -10.39
CA PRO A 126 13.58 3.26 -10.15
C PRO A 126 14.42 3.67 -11.36
N LEU A 127 15.52 4.37 -11.11
CA LEU A 127 16.52 4.65 -12.15
C LEU A 127 17.29 3.35 -12.40
N ASP A 128 17.31 2.89 -13.65
CA ASP A 128 18.15 1.76 -14.12
C ASP A 128 19.64 2.05 -13.89
#